data_634c53dae89238b708e2efa0aee6b83d
#
_entry.id   634c53dae89238b708e2efa0aee6b83d
#
_cell.length_a   1.000
_cell.length_b   1.000
_cell.length_c   1.000
_cell.angle_alpha   90.00
_cell.angle_beta   90.00
_cell.angle_gamma   90.00
#
_symmetry.space_group_name_H-M   'P 1'
#
loop_
_entity.id
_entity.type
_entity.pdbx_description
1 polymer ?
#
loop_
_entity_poly.entity_id
_entity_poly.type
_entity_poly.pdbx_seq_one_letter_code
_entity_poly.pdbx_strand_id
1 'polypeptide(L)'
;MSDTLPSFEDTTDFENADRGFLAALVPGTVTDAGGRTVWDGDAYAFLEADCPDTAHPSLWRQARLCARQGLYEVTEGVYQVRGLDLSNMTLVEGERGVVVIDPLISVETAAAALALYREHRGDRPVTGLIYTHSHGDHFGGARGVLPRGTEEGVPVLAPAGFLEHAVSENVYAGNAMTRRAGYMYGANLPKAPDAQIGAGLGQTTSVGTISLIPPTVDITETGQEETVDGVRIVFQLTPGTEAPAEMNFLFPDLRALCLAENATHNLHNVLTLRGAVVRDARIWSVYLDEAIEYFHGRYDVAFASHHWPTWGHDEVVRFLTEQRDLYAYLHDQTLRMLNEGLTASEIAELLEPPPALARAWHARGYYGSLNHNAKAVYQRYLGWFDGNVAHLWEHPPVELAKRYVAVAGGPAEALAKARAYVAEGDLRFAATLLNHLVFATAPEVPVGEERPASAVHEEARETLAGVYDRLGYGSENGPWRNFYLTSAQELRQGAGGEVLDTTNPEMAAALTVPMLIDSIAVAIDGPRAWDDDLTIDLVPTDGPEGGRRRLTLHNGALTHRAVTDPRTPAGLTLTLSKQQLLGLLDGQGPGELGVGVEGDPALLARLLSYVTKPDPLFPIVTP
;
A
#
# COMPACT_ATOMS: atom_id res chain seq x y z
N MET A 1 -6.48 -0.62 -32.41
CA MET A 1 -6.68 -0.86 -30.96
C MET A 1 -8.04 -1.48 -30.61
N SER A 2 -9.01 -1.62 -31.52
CA SER A 2 -10.36 -2.12 -31.20
C SER A 2 -10.50 -3.64 -31.03
N ASP A 3 -9.56 -4.45 -31.48
CA ASP A 3 -9.67 -5.92 -31.47
C ASP A 3 -9.05 -6.62 -30.25
N THR A 4 -8.50 -5.86 -29.30
CA THR A 4 -7.76 -6.41 -28.13
C THR A 4 -8.47 -6.22 -26.80
N LEU A 5 -9.56 -5.44 -26.74
CA LEU A 5 -10.34 -5.29 -25.51
C LEU A 5 -11.36 -6.42 -25.38
N PRO A 6 -11.67 -6.85 -24.13
CA PRO A 6 -12.82 -7.73 -23.86
C PRO A 6 -14.13 -7.09 -24.32
N SER A 7 -15.16 -7.89 -24.55
CA SER A 7 -16.46 -7.37 -24.96
C SER A 7 -17.15 -6.59 -23.84
N PHE A 8 -17.52 -5.33 -24.08
CA PHE A 8 -18.32 -4.54 -23.15
C PHE A 8 -19.77 -5.05 -22.99
N GLU A 9 -20.19 -5.98 -23.86
CA GLU A 9 -21.49 -6.68 -23.74
C GLU A 9 -21.44 -7.82 -22.69
N ASP A 10 -20.24 -8.19 -22.24
CA ASP A 10 -20.06 -9.17 -21.17
C ASP A 10 -20.42 -8.55 -19.80
N THR A 11 -21.55 -8.99 -19.24
CA THR A 11 -22.08 -8.53 -17.96
C THR A 11 -21.71 -9.44 -16.78
N THR A 12 -20.97 -10.52 -17.00
CA THR A 12 -20.68 -11.55 -15.99
C THR A 12 -20.09 -10.95 -14.70
N ASP A 13 -19.17 -10.00 -14.81
CA ASP A 13 -18.60 -9.33 -13.62
C ASP A 13 -19.65 -8.51 -12.85
N PHE A 14 -20.59 -7.85 -13.56
CA PHE A 14 -21.66 -7.10 -12.90
C PHE A 14 -22.63 -8.04 -12.18
N GLU A 15 -22.98 -9.17 -12.80
CA GLU A 15 -23.82 -10.20 -12.20
C GLU A 15 -23.15 -10.79 -10.95
N ASN A 16 -21.84 -11.08 -11.02
CA ASN A 16 -21.05 -11.56 -9.89
C ASN A 16 -20.88 -10.49 -8.81
N ALA A 17 -20.66 -9.22 -9.18
CA ALA A 17 -20.52 -8.13 -8.23
C ALA A 17 -21.83 -7.85 -7.46
N ASP A 18 -22.98 -8.08 -8.08
CA ASP A 18 -24.31 -7.91 -7.44
C ASP A 18 -24.79 -9.17 -6.71
N ARG A 19 -24.16 -10.31 -6.97
CA ARG A 19 -24.60 -11.59 -6.39
C ARG A 19 -24.46 -11.61 -4.88
N GLY A 20 -25.53 -12.07 -4.21
CA GLY A 20 -25.60 -12.19 -2.76
C GLY A 20 -25.80 -10.87 -2.01
N PHE A 21 -26.14 -9.77 -2.70
CA PHE A 21 -26.42 -8.48 -2.06
C PHE A 21 -27.52 -8.58 -1.01
N LEU A 22 -27.24 -8.08 0.19
CA LEU A 22 -28.18 -8.05 1.32
C LEU A 22 -28.60 -6.63 1.68
N ALA A 23 -27.61 -5.73 1.85
CA ALA A 23 -27.88 -4.37 2.28
C ALA A 23 -26.72 -3.43 1.90
N ALA A 24 -27.03 -2.16 1.68
CA ALA A 24 -26.05 -1.09 1.55
C ALA A 24 -25.94 -0.29 2.86
N LEU A 25 -24.77 0.32 3.10
CA LEU A 25 -24.64 1.38 4.10
C LEU A 25 -25.31 2.66 3.58
N VAL A 26 -26.30 3.20 4.29
CA VAL A 26 -27.03 4.40 3.91
C VAL A 26 -27.14 5.37 5.08
N PRO A 27 -26.54 6.59 5.00
CA PRO A 27 -25.73 7.10 3.87
C PRO A 27 -24.42 6.30 3.72
N GLY A 28 -23.84 6.30 2.51
CA GLY A 28 -22.58 5.61 2.18
C GLY A 28 -21.33 6.31 2.72
N THR A 29 -21.46 7.05 3.83
CA THR A 29 -20.41 7.84 4.46
C THR A 29 -20.09 7.34 5.86
N VAL A 30 -18.81 7.41 6.25
CA VAL A 30 -18.35 7.08 7.60
C VAL A 30 -17.62 8.29 8.17
N THR A 31 -17.91 8.62 9.44
CA THR A 31 -17.27 9.73 10.15
C THR A 31 -16.53 9.25 11.39
N ASP A 32 -15.48 9.99 11.79
CA ASP A 32 -14.83 9.79 13.07
C ASP A 32 -15.65 10.38 14.24
N ALA A 33 -15.17 10.19 15.46
CA ALA A 33 -15.82 10.69 16.68
C ALA A 33 -15.92 12.24 16.72
N GLY A 34 -15.12 12.95 15.94
CA GLY A 34 -15.15 14.42 15.80
C GLY A 34 -16.13 14.88 14.74
N GLY A 35 -16.76 13.97 13.99
CA GLY A 35 -17.66 14.28 12.89
C GLY A 35 -16.96 14.57 11.55
N ARG A 36 -15.64 14.35 11.44
CA ARG A 36 -14.90 14.43 10.19
C ARG A 36 -15.20 13.20 9.33
N THR A 37 -15.52 13.40 8.06
CA THR A 37 -15.73 12.29 7.12
C THR A 37 -14.40 11.59 6.85
N VAL A 38 -14.34 10.29 7.11
CA VAL A 38 -13.17 9.43 6.86
C VAL A 38 -13.34 8.56 5.63
N TRP A 39 -14.58 8.34 5.19
CA TRP A 39 -14.96 7.63 3.98
C TRP A 39 -16.23 8.23 3.39
N ASP A 40 -16.26 8.39 2.06
CA ASP A 40 -17.42 8.89 1.32
C ASP A 40 -17.61 8.07 0.03
N GLY A 41 -18.38 6.99 0.12
CA GLY A 41 -18.77 6.16 -1.02
C GLY A 41 -19.82 6.85 -1.91
N ASP A 42 -20.67 7.73 -1.34
CA ASP A 42 -21.72 8.43 -2.09
C ASP A 42 -21.12 9.44 -3.09
N ALA A 43 -19.90 9.92 -2.85
CA ALA A 43 -19.17 10.80 -3.76
C ALA A 43 -18.91 10.15 -5.15
N TYR A 44 -19.02 8.83 -5.27
CA TYR A 44 -18.83 8.09 -6.53
C TYR A 44 -20.13 7.87 -7.34
N ALA A 45 -21.25 8.45 -6.93
CA ALA A 45 -22.53 8.31 -7.64
C ALA A 45 -22.48 8.74 -9.12
N PHE A 46 -21.51 9.60 -9.50
CA PHE A 46 -21.29 10.00 -10.88
C PHE A 46 -20.91 8.84 -11.82
N LEU A 47 -20.41 7.71 -11.29
CA LEU A 47 -20.04 6.52 -12.07
C LEU A 47 -21.26 5.80 -12.70
N GLU A 48 -22.47 6.13 -12.28
CA GLU A 48 -23.70 5.63 -12.93
C GLU A 48 -23.93 6.24 -14.33
N ALA A 49 -23.27 7.37 -14.64
CA ALA A 49 -23.31 7.99 -15.96
C ALA A 49 -22.46 7.24 -17.00
N ASP A 50 -22.62 7.62 -18.27
CA ASP A 50 -21.79 7.14 -19.36
C ASP A 50 -20.33 7.58 -19.16
N CYS A 51 -19.38 6.78 -19.69
CA CYS A 51 -17.96 7.08 -19.62
C CYS A 51 -17.65 8.39 -20.37
N PRO A 52 -17.04 9.39 -19.73
CA PRO A 52 -16.64 10.63 -20.39
C PRO A 52 -15.32 10.50 -21.15
N ASP A 53 -15.00 11.48 -22.00
CA ASP A 53 -13.73 11.56 -22.72
C ASP A 53 -12.51 11.75 -21.79
N THR A 54 -12.75 12.09 -20.52
CA THR A 54 -11.72 12.28 -19.49
C THR A 54 -11.36 10.98 -18.74
N ALA A 55 -11.89 9.83 -19.17
CA ALA A 55 -11.60 8.54 -18.56
C ALA A 55 -11.39 7.44 -19.62
N HIS A 56 -10.51 6.48 -19.32
CA HIS A 56 -10.36 5.29 -20.14
C HIS A 56 -11.59 4.37 -19.94
N PRO A 57 -12.29 3.92 -21.01
CA PRO A 57 -13.55 3.19 -20.88
C PRO A 57 -13.45 1.90 -20.05
N SER A 58 -12.33 1.18 -20.19
CA SER A 58 -12.07 -0.04 -19.43
C SER A 58 -11.90 0.24 -17.93
N LEU A 59 -11.18 1.30 -17.55
CA LEU A 59 -11.04 1.72 -16.16
C LEU A 59 -12.38 2.24 -15.59
N TRP A 60 -13.18 2.94 -16.39
CA TRP A 60 -14.52 3.38 -15.99
C TRP A 60 -15.43 2.19 -15.63
N ARG A 61 -15.40 1.13 -16.48
CA ARG A 61 -16.12 -0.12 -16.18
C ARG A 61 -15.67 -0.72 -14.85
N GLN A 62 -14.35 -0.82 -14.61
CA GLN A 62 -13.81 -1.35 -13.36
C GLN A 62 -14.20 -0.48 -12.16
N ALA A 63 -14.15 0.84 -12.30
CA ALA A 63 -14.55 1.77 -11.24
C ALA A 63 -16.03 1.60 -10.86
N ARG A 64 -16.93 1.42 -11.83
CA ARG A 64 -18.36 1.11 -11.59
C ARG A 64 -18.56 -0.18 -10.81
N LEU A 65 -17.76 -1.19 -11.08
CA LEU A 65 -17.81 -2.47 -10.35
C LEU A 65 -17.29 -2.32 -8.91
N CYS A 66 -16.16 -1.62 -8.72
CA CYS A 66 -15.60 -1.36 -7.40
C CYS A 66 -16.49 -0.43 -6.53
N ALA A 67 -17.31 0.42 -7.14
CA ALA A 67 -18.22 1.32 -6.43
C ALA A 67 -19.48 0.61 -5.85
N ARG A 68 -19.64 -0.68 -6.12
CA ARG A 68 -20.76 -1.46 -5.56
C ARG A 68 -20.50 -1.76 -4.08
N GLN A 69 -21.11 -0.98 -3.21
CA GLN A 69 -20.89 -1.06 -1.77
C GLN A 69 -22.03 -1.83 -1.07
N GLY A 70 -21.69 -2.50 0.04
CA GLY A 70 -22.66 -3.13 0.93
C GLY A 70 -22.20 -4.44 1.53
N LEU A 71 -23.16 -5.11 2.18
CA LEU A 71 -23.05 -6.45 2.73
C LEU A 71 -23.56 -7.47 1.70
N TYR A 72 -22.77 -8.51 1.46
CA TYR A 72 -23.07 -9.58 0.49
C TYR A 72 -22.86 -10.94 1.11
N GLU A 73 -23.73 -11.90 0.81
CA GLU A 73 -23.53 -13.31 1.10
C GLU A 73 -22.69 -13.94 -0.02
N VAL A 74 -21.51 -14.44 0.33
CA VAL A 74 -20.63 -15.19 -0.59
C VAL A 74 -21.13 -16.62 -0.74
N THR A 75 -21.38 -17.27 0.37
CA THR A 75 -22.05 -18.56 0.52
C THR A 75 -22.61 -18.61 1.94
N GLU A 76 -23.46 -19.61 2.25
CA GLU A 76 -24.02 -19.75 3.58
C GLU A 76 -22.92 -19.73 4.66
N GLY A 77 -23.00 -18.80 5.61
CA GLY A 77 -22.02 -18.62 6.68
C GLY A 77 -20.79 -17.77 6.31
N VAL A 78 -20.65 -17.31 5.07
CA VAL A 78 -19.55 -16.41 4.63
C VAL A 78 -20.13 -15.14 4.03
N TYR A 79 -19.77 -14.00 4.58
CA TYR A 79 -20.24 -12.67 4.17
C TYR A 79 -19.08 -11.75 3.87
N GLN A 80 -19.27 -10.82 2.93
CA GLN A 80 -18.31 -9.74 2.65
C GLN A 80 -18.97 -8.38 2.76
N VAL A 81 -18.28 -7.45 3.39
CA VAL A 81 -18.57 -6.02 3.27
C VAL A 81 -17.59 -5.44 2.25
N ARG A 82 -18.12 -4.91 1.16
CA ARG A 82 -17.38 -4.37 0.01
C ARG A 82 -17.67 -2.89 -0.19
N GLY A 83 -16.71 -2.14 -0.71
CA GLY A 83 -16.88 -0.73 -1.08
C GLY A 83 -17.03 0.24 0.08
N LEU A 84 -16.63 -0.15 1.30
CA LEU A 84 -16.54 0.74 2.46
C LEU A 84 -15.09 1.17 2.76
N ASP A 85 -14.16 0.70 1.98
CA ASP A 85 -12.74 1.07 1.95
C ASP A 85 -12.12 0.54 0.66
N LEU A 86 -10.79 0.59 0.53
CA LEU A 86 -10.06 0.03 -0.61
C LEU A 86 -10.22 -1.50 -0.69
N SER A 87 -10.10 -2.19 0.44
CA SER A 87 -10.21 -3.63 0.59
C SER A 87 -11.62 -4.08 1.00
N ASN A 88 -11.85 -5.39 1.04
CA ASN A 88 -13.06 -6.03 1.53
C ASN A 88 -12.83 -6.59 2.94
N MET A 89 -13.82 -6.48 3.82
CA MET A 89 -13.85 -7.22 5.06
C MET A 89 -14.72 -8.47 4.91
N THR A 90 -14.16 -9.65 5.19
CA THR A 90 -14.91 -10.89 5.16
C THR A 90 -15.25 -11.36 6.59
N LEU A 91 -16.46 -11.90 6.77
CA LEU A 91 -16.98 -12.37 8.05
C LEU A 91 -17.45 -13.81 7.88
N VAL A 92 -16.93 -14.72 8.72
CA VAL A 92 -17.29 -16.14 8.71
C VAL A 92 -17.99 -16.49 10.01
N GLU A 93 -19.22 -16.97 9.92
CA GLU A 93 -20.02 -17.32 11.09
C GLU A 93 -19.51 -18.60 11.74
N GLY A 94 -19.14 -18.50 13.02
CA GLY A 94 -18.77 -19.62 13.87
C GLY A 94 -19.93 -20.08 14.76
N GLU A 95 -19.63 -20.98 15.71
CA GLU A 95 -20.62 -21.53 16.66
C GLU A 95 -21.18 -20.46 17.61
N ARG A 96 -20.33 -19.55 18.11
CA ARG A 96 -20.68 -18.55 19.12
C ARG A 96 -20.67 -17.12 18.59
N GLY A 97 -19.86 -16.86 17.55
CA GLY A 97 -19.62 -15.53 17.06
C GLY A 97 -19.25 -15.49 15.59
N VAL A 98 -18.33 -14.60 15.25
CA VAL A 98 -17.87 -14.38 13.88
C VAL A 98 -16.35 -14.25 13.84
N VAL A 99 -15.73 -14.89 12.86
CA VAL A 99 -14.32 -14.71 12.50
C VAL A 99 -14.24 -13.61 11.46
N VAL A 100 -13.46 -12.56 11.72
CA VAL A 100 -13.24 -11.44 10.80
C VAL A 100 -11.94 -11.67 10.03
N ILE A 101 -11.96 -11.46 8.73
CA ILE A 101 -10.81 -11.50 7.84
C ILE A 101 -10.62 -10.12 7.25
N ASP A 102 -9.40 -9.56 7.38
CA ASP A 102 -8.98 -8.27 6.83
C ASP A 102 -9.91 -7.10 7.21
N PRO A 103 -9.73 -6.50 8.38
CA PRO A 103 -10.63 -5.48 8.93
C PRO A 103 -10.42 -4.07 8.33
N LEU A 104 -10.20 -3.94 7.01
CA LEU A 104 -10.07 -2.66 6.29
C LEU A 104 -8.87 -1.80 6.75
N ILE A 105 -8.80 -0.53 6.27
CA ILE A 105 -7.71 0.40 6.59
C ILE A 105 -7.91 1.07 7.95
N SER A 106 -9.14 1.52 8.24
CA SER A 106 -9.37 2.36 9.41
C SER A 106 -10.34 1.75 10.42
N VAL A 107 -10.13 2.11 11.68
CA VAL A 107 -10.98 1.72 12.81
C VAL A 107 -12.43 2.08 12.53
N GLU A 108 -12.67 3.24 11.97
CA GLU A 108 -14.01 3.78 11.71
C GLU A 108 -14.73 3.00 10.61
N THR A 109 -14.06 2.70 9.49
CA THR A 109 -14.66 1.93 8.39
C THR A 109 -14.90 0.48 8.79
N ALA A 110 -13.96 -0.14 9.53
CA ALA A 110 -14.11 -1.49 10.05
C ALA A 110 -15.27 -1.60 11.06
N ALA A 111 -15.42 -0.62 11.96
CA ALA A 111 -16.53 -0.58 12.89
C ALA A 111 -17.88 -0.43 12.17
N ALA A 112 -17.96 0.44 11.14
CA ALA A 112 -19.16 0.61 10.32
C ALA A 112 -19.50 -0.66 9.54
N ALA A 113 -18.50 -1.35 8.98
CA ALA A 113 -18.68 -2.61 8.27
C ALA A 113 -19.20 -3.73 9.19
N LEU A 114 -18.63 -3.87 10.39
CA LEU A 114 -19.11 -4.82 11.39
C LEU A 114 -20.54 -4.48 11.88
N ALA A 115 -20.85 -3.19 12.04
CA ALA A 115 -22.19 -2.75 12.42
C ALA A 115 -23.23 -3.09 11.34
N LEU A 116 -22.90 -2.86 10.06
CA LEU A 116 -23.77 -3.24 8.92
C LEU A 116 -24.03 -4.75 8.92
N TYR A 117 -23.00 -5.57 9.14
CA TYR A 117 -23.18 -7.02 9.27
C TYR A 117 -24.10 -7.36 10.44
N ARG A 118 -23.87 -6.80 11.62
CA ARG A 118 -24.66 -7.10 12.83
C ARG A 118 -26.11 -6.69 12.71
N GLU A 119 -26.42 -5.61 12.02
CA GLU A 119 -27.79 -5.18 11.76
C GLU A 119 -28.59 -6.24 10.99
N HIS A 120 -27.95 -6.95 10.07
CA HIS A 120 -28.62 -7.91 9.18
C HIS A 120 -28.45 -9.38 9.58
N ARG A 121 -27.40 -9.72 10.37
CA ARG A 121 -27.08 -11.10 10.76
C ARG A 121 -27.11 -11.34 12.27
N GLY A 122 -27.38 -10.29 13.06
CA GLY A 122 -27.45 -10.35 14.52
C GLY A 122 -26.13 -9.96 15.19
N ASP A 123 -26.24 -9.54 16.45
CA ASP A 123 -25.13 -9.03 17.25
C ASP A 123 -24.20 -10.16 17.74
N ARG A 124 -23.42 -10.71 16.81
CA ARG A 124 -22.44 -11.76 17.10
C ARG A 124 -21.13 -11.14 17.60
N PRO A 125 -20.52 -11.68 18.69
CA PRO A 125 -19.18 -11.27 19.10
C PRO A 125 -18.13 -11.69 18.07
N VAL A 126 -17.02 -10.92 17.97
CA VAL A 126 -15.85 -11.34 17.20
C VAL A 126 -15.09 -12.39 18.01
N THR A 127 -14.92 -13.58 17.45
CA THR A 127 -14.31 -14.75 18.09
C THR A 127 -12.98 -15.16 17.45
N GLY A 128 -12.58 -14.49 16.38
CA GLY A 128 -11.29 -14.66 15.72
C GLY A 128 -11.02 -13.52 14.75
N LEU A 129 -9.74 -13.23 14.51
CA LEU A 129 -9.27 -12.26 13.55
C LEU A 129 -8.19 -12.91 12.68
N ILE A 130 -8.26 -12.73 11.37
CA ILE A 130 -7.28 -13.24 10.42
C ILE A 130 -6.79 -12.09 9.55
N TYR A 131 -5.47 -11.94 9.44
CA TYR A 131 -4.85 -11.09 8.44
C TYR A 131 -4.31 -11.98 7.32
N THR A 132 -4.75 -11.72 6.08
CA THR A 132 -4.27 -12.47 4.92
C THR A 132 -2.82 -12.17 4.62
N HIS A 133 -2.40 -10.91 4.80
CA HIS A 133 -1.03 -10.45 4.55
C HIS A 133 -0.72 -9.11 5.25
N SER A 134 0.50 -8.60 5.07
CA SER A 134 1.10 -7.54 5.90
C SER A 134 0.83 -6.09 5.42
N HIS A 135 -0.10 -5.84 4.49
CA HIS A 135 -0.44 -4.48 4.06
C HIS A 135 -1.50 -3.82 4.94
N GLY A 136 -1.44 -2.48 5.03
CA GLY A 136 -2.23 -1.69 5.97
C GLY A 136 -3.74 -1.75 5.76
N ASP A 137 -4.19 -1.99 4.53
CA ASP A 137 -5.61 -2.11 4.19
C ASP A 137 -6.23 -3.47 4.58
N HIS A 138 -5.44 -4.38 5.16
CA HIS A 138 -5.90 -5.68 5.66
C HIS A 138 -5.81 -5.81 7.19
N PHE A 139 -5.17 -4.85 7.88
CA PHE A 139 -5.09 -4.89 9.34
C PHE A 139 -5.46 -3.58 10.04
N GLY A 140 -5.42 -2.45 9.30
CA GLY A 140 -5.46 -1.11 9.90
C GLY A 140 -6.71 -0.83 10.73
N GLY A 141 -7.85 -1.43 10.39
CA GLY A 141 -9.11 -1.30 11.12
C GLY A 141 -9.29 -2.28 12.28
N ALA A 142 -8.27 -3.03 12.70
CA ALA A 142 -8.40 -4.10 13.71
C ALA A 142 -9.10 -3.66 15.00
N ARG A 143 -8.84 -2.45 15.50
CA ARG A 143 -9.49 -1.90 16.69
C ARG A 143 -10.96 -1.51 16.47
N GLY A 144 -11.41 -1.41 15.23
CA GLY A 144 -12.82 -1.23 14.90
C GLY A 144 -13.65 -2.49 15.10
N VAL A 145 -13.05 -3.67 14.95
CA VAL A 145 -13.71 -4.96 15.17
C VAL A 145 -13.40 -5.58 16.53
N LEU A 146 -12.22 -5.29 17.11
CA LEU A 146 -11.78 -5.71 18.44
C LEU A 146 -11.31 -4.48 19.25
N PRO A 147 -12.22 -3.71 19.85
CA PRO A 147 -11.87 -2.60 20.72
C PRO A 147 -10.97 -3.02 21.90
N ARG A 148 -10.18 -2.07 22.44
CA ARG A 148 -9.29 -2.35 23.57
C ARG A 148 -10.04 -2.99 24.75
N GLY A 149 -9.48 -4.09 25.27
CA GLY A 149 -10.05 -4.87 26.36
C GLY A 149 -11.07 -5.92 25.93
N THR A 150 -11.37 -6.06 24.63
CA THR A 150 -12.22 -7.13 24.11
C THR A 150 -11.43 -8.22 23.37
N GLU A 151 -10.14 -8.01 23.16
CA GLU A 151 -9.22 -8.91 22.45
C GLU A 151 -8.74 -10.10 23.29
N GLU A 152 -8.94 -10.09 24.61
CA GLU A 152 -8.45 -11.16 25.47
C GLU A 152 -9.11 -12.51 25.13
N GLY A 153 -8.25 -13.49 24.80
CA GLY A 153 -8.69 -14.83 24.41
C GLY A 153 -9.22 -14.96 22.97
N VAL A 154 -9.20 -13.89 22.19
CA VAL A 154 -9.53 -13.93 20.75
C VAL A 154 -8.24 -14.21 19.97
N PRO A 155 -8.15 -15.34 19.22
CA PRO A 155 -6.98 -15.63 18.41
C PRO A 155 -6.89 -14.65 17.22
N VAL A 156 -5.68 -14.13 17.00
CA VAL A 156 -5.33 -13.31 15.83
C VAL A 156 -4.32 -14.10 15.00
N LEU A 157 -4.73 -14.55 13.84
CA LEU A 157 -3.96 -15.41 12.96
C LEU A 157 -3.33 -14.58 11.83
N ALA A 158 -2.07 -14.83 11.51
CA ALA A 158 -1.39 -14.22 10.38
C ALA A 158 -0.28 -15.13 9.83
N PRO A 159 0.18 -14.92 8.59
CA PRO A 159 1.36 -15.62 8.07
C PRO A 159 2.61 -15.23 8.86
N ALA A 160 3.51 -16.18 9.07
CA ALA A 160 4.77 -15.95 9.78
C ALA A 160 5.55 -14.77 9.16
N GLY A 161 6.12 -13.92 10.01
CA GLY A 161 6.80 -12.67 9.59
C GLY A 161 5.89 -11.48 9.35
N PHE A 162 4.58 -11.63 9.52
CA PHE A 162 3.60 -10.56 9.30
C PHE A 162 3.98 -9.25 9.99
N LEU A 163 4.26 -9.28 11.31
CA LEU A 163 4.51 -8.07 12.09
C LEU A 163 5.77 -7.33 11.62
N GLU A 164 6.85 -8.06 11.30
CA GLU A 164 8.10 -7.49 10.79
C GLU A 164 7.87 -6.73 9.48
N HIS A 165 7.13 -7.34 8.55
CA HIS A 165 6.87 -6.71 7.24
C HIS A 165 5.87 -5.56 7.33
N ALA A 166 4.83 -5.67 8.15
CA ALA A 166 3.89 -4.59 8.42
C ALA A 166 4.60 -3.35 8.98
N VAL A 167 5.54 -3.55 9.93
CA VAL A 167 6.31 -2.46 10.54
C VAL A 167 7.32 -1.87 9.56
N SER A 168 8.06 -2.68 8.80
CA SER A 168 9.09 -2.18 7.88
C SER A 168 8.51 -1.25 6.82
N GLU A 169 7.35 -1.55 6.28
CA GLU A 169 6.69 -0.70 5.28
C GLU A 169 5.99 0.52 5.88
N ASN A 170 5.23 0.33 6.95
CA ASN A 170 4.36 1.39 7.47
C ASN A 170 5.05 2.29 8.50
N VAL A 171 6.17 1.90 9.09
CA VAL A 171 6.90 2.69 10.10
C VAL A 171 8.26 3.14 9.59
N TYR A 172 9.17 2.22 9.22
CA TYR A 172 10.54 2.62 8.85
C TYR A 172 10.60 3.47 7.58
N ALA A 173 9.85 3.10 6.53
CA ALA A 173 9.71 3.88 5.31
C ALA A 173 8.35 4.62 5.22
N GLY A 174 7.58 4.63 6.30
CA GLY A 174 6.18 5.05 6.35
C GLY A 174 5.94 6.44 5.79
N ASN A 175 6.75 7.44 6.14
CA ASN A 175 6.59 8.80 5.63
C ASN A 175 6.65 8.87 4.09
N ALA A 176 7.66 8.24 3.48
CA ALA A 176 7.81 8.25 2.02
C ALA A 176 6.72 7.43 1.32
N MET A 177 6.38 6.26 1.87
CA MET A 177 5.36 5.39 1.30
C MET A 177 3.96 6.00 1.40
N THR A 178 3.61 6.60 2.54
CA THR A 178 2.31 7.26 2.74
C THR A 178 2.15 8.48 1.84
N ARG A 179 3.21 9.29 1.71
CA ARG A 179 3.20 10.44 0.78
C ARG A 179 2.92 10.00 -0.66
N ARG A 180 3.57 8.93 -1.11
CA ARG A 180 3.36 8.35 -2.45
C ARG A 180 2.03 7.60 -2.58
N ALA A 181 1.51 7.03 -1.50
CA ALA A 181 0.18 6.42 -1.46
C ALA A 181 -0.92 7.47 -1.75
N GLY A 182 -0.79 8.69 -1.22
CA GLY A 182 -1.68 9.80 -1.55
C GLY A 182 -1.79 10.07 -3.06
N TYR A 183 -0.67 9.93 -3.79
CA TYR A 183 -0.68 9.99 -5.26
C TYR A 183 -1.31 8.76 -5.90
N MET A 184 -0.90 7.58 -5.45
CA MET A 184 -1.30 6.31 -6.04
C MET A 184 -2.80 6.07 -5.97
N TYR A 185 -3.42 6.38 -4.84
CA TYR A 185 -4.85 6.20 -4.61
C TYR A 185 -5.67 7.44 -4.94
N GLY A 186 -5.02 8.58 -5.21
CA GLY A 186 -5.70 9.85 -5.48
C GLY A 186 -6.58 10.31 -4.33
N ALA A 187 -6.13 10.06 -3.07
CA ALA A 187 -6.92 10.32 -1.87
C ALA A 187 -7.36 11.80 -1.79
N ASN A 188 -6.46 12.71 -2.16
CA ASN A 188 -6.69 14.16 -2.11
C ASN A 188 -7.23 14.76 -3.42
N LEU A 189 -7.51 13.95 -4.43
CA LEU A 189 -8.19 14.41 -5.64
C LEU A 189 -9.70 14.51 -5.40
N PRO A 190 -10.40 15.49 -6.03
CA PRO A 190 -11.86 15.48 -6.09
C PRO A 190 -12.38 14.16 -6.66
N LYS A 191 -13.53 13.69 -6.19
CA LYS A 191 -14.21 12.51 -6.74
C LYS A 191 -15.11 13.02 -7.87
N ALA A 192 -14.60 12.90 -9.11
CA ALA A 192 -15.25 13.46 -10.29
C ALA A 192 -14.78 12.76 -11.57
N PRO A 193 -15.54 12.85 -12.69
CA PRO A 193 -15.21 12.20 -13.96
C PRO A 193 -13.86 12.62 -14.57
N ASP A 194 -13.42 13.84 -14.32
CA ASP A 194 -12.16 14.43 -14.76
C ASP A 194 -11.05 14.39 -13.69
N ALA A 195 -11.31 13.73 -12.56
CA ALA A 195 -10.39 13.60 -11.45
C ALA A 195 -10.28 12.14 -10.98
N GLN A 196 -10.43 11.84 -9.70
CA GLN A 196 -10.31 10.49 -9.15
C GLN A 196 -11.62 9.71 -9.40
N ILE A 197 -11.51 8.57 -10.11
CA ILE A 197 -12.64 7.68 -10.42
C ILE A 197 -12.50 6.30 -9.75
N GLY A 198 -11.33 5.99 -9.19
CA GLY A 198 -10.99 4.74 -8.54
C GLY A 198 -9.49 4.48 -8.60
N ALA A 199 -9.05 3.41 -7.95
CA ALA A 199 -7.67 2.94 -7.93
C ALA A 199 -7.48 1.63 -8.71
N GLY A 200 -8.53 1.12 -9.37
CA GLY A 200 -8.50 -0.16 -10.09
C GLY A 200 -8.67 -1.38 -9.19
N LEU A 201 -8.18 -1.34 -7.96
CA LEU A 201 -8.29 -2.36 -6.93
C LEU A 201 -9.53 -2.14 -6.02
N GLY A 202 -9.92 -0.92 -5.88
CA GLY A 202 -11.05 -0.38 -5.13
C GLY A 202 -11.20 1.10 -5.48
N GLN A 203 -11.93 1.87 -4.68
CA GLN A 203 -12.12 3.30 -4.97
C GLN A 203 -10.91 4.14 -4.55
N THR A 204 -10.63 4.21 -3.25
CA THR A 204 -9.51 4.95 -2.63
C THR A 204 -9.29 4.41 -1.22
N THR A 205 -8.33 4.97 -0.49
CA THR A 205 -8.10 4.67 0.92
C THR A 205 -8.98 5.55 1.81
N SER A 206 -9.51 5.00 2.91
CA SER A 206 -10.08 5.81 3.98
C SER A 206 -8.98 6.63 4.68
N VAL A 207 -9.37 7.72 5.36
CA VAL A 207 -8.46 8.64 6.06
C VAL A 207 -8.72 8.63 7.58
N GLY A 208 -9.17 7.50 8.10
CA GLY A 208 -9.42 7.29 9.53
C GLY A 208 -8.19 6.88 10.32
N THR A 209 -8.42 6.32 11.51
CA THR A 209 -7.39 5.86 12.44
C THR A 209 -6.87 4.48 12.04
N ILE A 210 -5.57 4.34 11.79
CA ILE A 210 -4.91 3.04 11.61
C ILE A 210 -4.56 2.45 12.97
N SER A 211 -4.78 1.15 13.13
CA SER A 211 -4.43 0.37 14.31
C SER A 211 -3.80 -0.97 13.91
N LEU A 212 -3.17 -1.63 14.86
CA LEU A 212 -2.65 -2.99 14.66
C LEU A 212 -2.79 -3.78 15.96
N ILE A 213 -3.36 -4.98 15.88
CA ILE A 213 -3.32 -5.97 16.95
C ILE A 213 -2.29 -7.02 16.53
N PRO A 214 -1.18 -7.20 17.29
CA PRO A 214 -0.18 -8.21 16.94
C PRO A 214 -0.79 -9.60 16.87
N PRO A 215 -0.36 -10.44 15.89
CA PRO A 215 -0.78 -11.83 15.81
C PRO A 215 -0.46 -12.60 17.09
N THR A 216 -1.34 -13.54 17.42
CA THR A 216 -1.15 -14.49 18.54
C THR A 216 -0.94 -15.91 18.06
N VAL A 217 -1.24 -16.17 16.76
CA VAL A 217 -1.05 -17.46 16.09
C VAL A 217 -0.39 -17.21 14.75
N ASP A 218 0.86 -17.70 14.62
CA ASP A 218 1.59 -17.66 13.35
C ASP A 218 1.26 -18.91 12.52
N ILE A 219 0.91 -18.70 11.26
CA ILE A 219 0.82 -19.76 10.26
C ILE A 219 2.21 -19.92 9.64
N THR A 220 2.83 -21.07 9.86
CA THR A 220 4.26 -21.31 9.59
C THR A 220 4.53 -22.27 8.44
N GLU A 221 3.52 -23.05 8.01
CA GLU A 221 3.68 -24.02 6.91
C GLU A 221 2.39 -24.21 6.12
N THR A 222 2.52 -24.50 4.84
CA THR A 222 1.40 -24.95 3.99
C THR A 222 0.87 -26.28 4.52
N GLY A 223 -0.45 -26.38 4.67
CA GLY A 223 -1.11 -27.55 5.25
C GLY A 223 -1.39 -27.43 6.73
N GLN A 224 -0.90 -26.38 7.42
CA GLN A 224 -1.34 -26.09 8.79
C GLN A 224 -2.86 -25.94 8.83
N GLU A 225 -3.49 -26.55 9.83
CA GLU A 225 -4.94 -26.46 10.07
C GLU A 225 -5.18 -25.81 11.43
N GLU A 226 -6.12 -24.87 11.47
CA GLU A 226 -6.60 -24.26 12.70
C GLU A 226 -8.11 -24.39 12.79
N THR A 227 -8.64 -24.36 14.01
CA THR A 227 -10.08 -24.30 14.24
C THR A 227 -10.39 -23.12 15.13
N VAL A 228 -11.12 -22.15 14.59
CA VAL A 228 -11.51 -20.92 15.28
C VAL A 228 -13.03 -20.90 15.43
N ASP A 229 -13.53 -20.90 16.65
CA ASP A 229 -14.98 -20.90 16.98
C ASP A 229 -15.79 -21.96 16.20
N GLY A 230 -15.23 -23.18 16.08
CA GLY A 230 -15.83 -24.30 15.33
C GLY A 230 -15.58 -24.28 13.83
N VAL A 231 -15.03 -23.19 13.27
CA VAL A 231 -14.70 -23.09 11.84
C VAL A 231 -13.33 -23.69 11.58
N ARG A 232 -13.26 -24.74 10.75
CA ARG A 232 -12.02 -25.36 10.32
C ARG A 232 -11.41 -24.61 9.14
N ILE A 233 -10.09 -24.36 9.17
CA ILE A 233 -9.35 -23.57 8.19
C ILE A 233 -8.09 -24.33 7.81
N VAL A 234 -7.79 -24.43 6.51
CA VAL A 234 -6.59 -25.06 5.96
C VAL A 234 -5.78 -24.02 5.21
N PHE A 235 -4.53 -23.78 5.59
CA PHE A 235 -3.72 -22.70 5.08
C PHE A 235 -2.71 -23.14 4.00
N GLN A 236 -2.47 -22.25 3.04
CA GLN A 236 -1.34 -22.29 2.11
C GLN A 236 -0.54 -21.00 2.25
N LEU A 237 0.74 -21.09 2.60
CA LEU A 237 1.63 -19.95 2.62
C LEU A 237 2.07 -19.56 1.20
N THR A 238 2.04 -18.26 0.92
CA THR A 238 2.39 -17.69 -0.39
C THR A 238 3.37 -16.50 -0.26
N PRO A 239 4.47 -16.61 0.51
CA PRO A 239 5.36 -15.50 0.78
C PRO A 239 6.06 -15.00 -0.48
N GLY A 240 6.16 -13.66 -0.60
CA GLY A 240 6.84 -12.99 -1.71
C GLY A 240 6.00 -12.86 -2.99
N THR A 241 4.71 -13.16 -2.91
CA THR A 241 3.70 -12.88 -3.95
C THR A 241 3.28 -11.42 -3.87
N GLU A 242 2.04 -11.11 -3.46
CA GLU A 242 1.57 -9.74 -3.28
C GLU A 242 2.26 -9.07 -2.09
N ALA A 243 2.48 -9.80 -1.00
CA ALA A 243 3.25 -9.35 0.16
C ALA A 243 4.37 -10.34 0.53
N PRO A 244 5.40 -9.86 1.27
CA PRO A 244 6.45 -10.75 1.79
C PRO A 244 5.92 -11.84 2.72
N ALA A 245 4.87 -11.54 3.50
CA ALA A 245 4.14 -12.47 4.34
C ALA A 245 2.68 -12.49 3.90
N GLU A 246 2.24 -13.57 3.27
CA GLU A 246 0.90 -13.75 2.71
C GLU A 246 0.47 -15.21 2.75
N MET A 247 -0.84 -15.47 2.77
CA MET A 247 -1.43 -16.81 2.78
C MET A 247 -2.81 -16.86 2.13
N ASN A 248 -3.06 -17.92 1.35
CA ASN A 248 -4.39 -18.37 0.97
C ASN A 248 -4.93 -19.35 2.01
N PHE A 249 -6.25 -19.53 2.10
CA PHE A 249 -6.82 -20.55 2.98
C PHE A 249 -8.22 -21.00 2.54
N LEU A 250 -8.50 -22.26 2.84
CA LEU A 250 -9.74 -22.92 2.53
C LEU A 250 -10.57 -23.12 3.80
N PHE A 251 -11.87 -22.87 3.69
CA PHE A 251 -12.90 -23.32 4.63
C PHE A 251 -13.56 -24.60 4.08
N PRO A 252 -13.05 -25.80 4.41
CA PRO A 252 -13.48 -27.02 3.73
C PRO A 252 -14.94 -27.37 3.97
N ASP A 253 -15.49 -27.05 5.14
CA ASP A 253 -16.88 -27.34 5.48
C ASP A 253 -17.85 -26.35 4.83
N LEU A 254 -17.38 -25.14 4.47
CA LEU A 254 -18.14 -24.11 3.75
C LEU A 254 -17.85 -24.13 2.23
N ARG A 255 -16.90 -24.96 1.78
CA ARG A 255 -16.43 -25.07 0.40
C ARG A 255 -16.06 -23.72 -0.21
N ALA A 256 -15.43 -22.85 0.59
CA ALA A 256 -15.05 -21.49 0.23
C ALA A 256 -13.54 -21.31 0.34
N LEU A 257 -12.90 -20.78 -0.71
CA LEU A 257 -11.46 -20.53 -0.82
C LEU A 257 -11.19 -19.03 -0.76
N CYS A 258 -10.43 -18.60 0.25
CA CYS A 258 -9.87 -17.25 0.33
C CYS A 258 -8.53 -17.22 -0.40
N LEU A 259 -8.41 -16.32 -1.37
CA LEU A 259 -7.22 -16.13 -2.19
C LEU A 259 -6.39 -14.91 -1.77
N ALA A 260 -6.64 -14.37 -0.58
CA ALA A 260 -5.97 -13.16 -0.10
C ALA A 260 -6.00 -12.03 -1.16
N GLU A 261 -4.85 -11.60 -1.64
CA GLU A 261 -4.73 -10.71 -2.79
C GLU A 261 -4.01 -11.37 -3.98
N ASN A 262 -3.68 -12.67 -3.84
CA ASN A 262 -2.97 -13.45 -4.87
C ASN A 262 -3.74 -13.59 -6.19
N ALA A 263 -5.08 -13.58 -6.15
CA ALA A 263 -5.92 -13.61 -7.34
C ALA A 263 -7.14 -12.70 -7.14
N THR A 264 -7.13 -11.57 -7.84
CA THR A 264 -8.19 -10.55 -7.86
C THR A 264 -8.56 -10.23 -9.31
N HIS A 265 -9.69 -9.54 -9.55
CA HIS A 265 -10.18 -9.28 -10.91
C HIS A 265 -9.41 -8.15 -11.60
N ASN A 266 -8.06 -8.25 -11.63
CA ASN A 266 -7.12 -7.39 -12.37
C ASN A 266 -5.75 -8.08 -12.51
N LEU A 267 -4.88 -7.53 -13.36
CA LEU A 267 -3.43 -7.74 -13.26
C LEU A 267 -2.92 -6.89 -12.09
N HIS A 268 -2.46 -7.55 -11.04
CA HIS A 268 -1.87 -6.86 -9.91
C HIS A 268 -0.48 -6.30 -10.22
N ASN A 269 -0.03 -5.30 -9.50
CA ASN A 269 1.32 -4.77 -9.65
C ASN A 269 2.38 -5.70 -9.01
N VAL A 270 3.52 -5.86 -9.69
CA VAL A 270 4.71 -6.58 -9.19
C VAL A 270 5.61 -5.64 -8.39
N LEU A 271 5.52 -4.34 -8.64
CA LEU A 271 6.06 -3.28 -7.80
C LEU A 271 5.00 -2.20 -7.64
N THR A 272 4.58 -1.97 -6.42
CA THR A 272 3.60 -0.91 -6.13
C THR A 272 4.26 0.46 -6.23
N LEU A 273 3.56 1.43 -6.86
CA LEU A 273 4.11 2.77 -7.09
C LEU A 273 4.28 3.60 -5.80
N ARG A 274 3.56 3.26 -4.72
CA ARG A 274 3.81 3.85 -3.40
C ARG A 274 5.17 3.47 -2.81
N GLY A 275 5.67 2.31 -3.18
CA GLY A 275 6.89 1.70 -2.67
C GLY A 275 6.59 0.44 -1.84
N ALA A 276 7.36 -0.58 -2.09
CA ALA A 276 7.42 -1.84 -1.36
C ALA A 276 8.64 -2.64 -1.83
N VAL A 277 8.91 -3.78 -1.21
CA VAL A 277 9.83 -4.78 -1.76
C VAL A 277 9.28 -5.29 -3.09
N VAL A 278 10.16 -5.43 -4.10
CA VAL A 278 9.75 -5.95 -5.42
C VAL A 278 9.26 -7.39 -5.28
N ARG A 279 8.04 -7.64 -5.70
CA ARG A 279 7.34 -8.94 -5.66
C ARG A 279 7.94 -9.92 -6.67
N ASP A 280 7.69 -11.20 -6.47
CA ASP A 280 8.21 -12.27 -7.33
C ASP A 280 7.08 -12.84 -8.22
N ALA A 281 7.00 -12.37 -9.47
CA ALA A 281 6.00 -12.84 -10.41
C ALA A 281 6.14 -14.36 -10.71
N ARG A 282 7.37 -14.91 -10.62
CA ARG A 282 7.60 -16.34 -10.80
C ARG A 282 7.00 -17.15 -9.65
N ILE A 283 7.33 -16.78 -8.40
CA ILE A 283 6.80 -17.51 -7.25
C ILE A 283 5.28 -17.35 -7.14
N TRP A 284 4.76 -16.19 -7.57
CA TRP A 284 3.33 -15.94 -7.63
C TRP A 284 2.62 -16.96 -8.52
N SER A 285 3.13 -17.19 -9.75
CA SER A 285 2.58 -18.22 -10.64
C SER A 285 2.69 -19.63 -10.06
N VAL A 286 3.77 -19.94 -9.34
CA VAL A 286 3.95 -21.26 -8.69
C VAL A 286 2.92 -21.48 -7.59
N TYR A 287 2.66 -20.49 -6.74
CA TYR A 287 1.67 -20.63 -5.66
C TYR A 287 0.22 -20.65 -6.16
N LEU A 288 -0.08 -19.98 -7.28
CA LEU A 288 -1.38 -20.12 -7.92
C LEU A 288 -1.59 -21.53 -8.50
N ASP A 289 -0.56 -22.11 -9.12
CA ASP A 289 -0.57 -23.49 -9.58
C ASP A 289 -0.72 -24.48 -8.42
N GLU A 290 0.03 -24.27 -7.34
CA GLU A 290 -0.10 -25.05 -6.11
C GLU A 290 -1.51 -24.95 -5.52
N ALA A 291 -2.14 -23.77 -5.50
CA ALA A 291 -3.50 -23.56 -5.00
C ALA A 291 -4.53 -24.36 -5.83
N ILE A 292 -4.39 -24.37 -7.16
CA ILE A 292 -5.24 -25.16 -8.07
C ILE A 292 -5.18 -26.64 -7.70
N GLU A 293 -3.99 -27.20 -7.53
CA GLU A 293 -3.80 -28.62 -7.22
C GLU A 293 -4.17 -28.95 -5.77
N TYR A 294 -3.67 -28.15 -4.81
CA TYR A 294 -3.81 -28.43 -3.39
C TYR A 294 -5.25 -28.37 -2.90
N PHE A 295 -6.03 -27.42 -3.43
CA PHE A 295 -7.43 -27.26 -3.04
C PHE A 295 -8.43 -27.88 -4.04
N HIS A 296 -7.96 -28.59 -5.08
CA HIS A 296 -8.81 -29.13 -6.15
C HIS A 296 -10.02 -29.91 -5.61
N GLY A 297 -11.20 -29.59 -6.15
CA GLY A 297 -12.47 -30.24 -5.80
C GLY A 297 -13.02 -29.93 -4.41
N ARG A 298 -12.35 -29.08 -3.62
CA ARG A 298 -12.70 -28.78 -2.21
C ARG A 298 -13.45 -27.45 -2.04
N TYR A 299 -13.66 -26.69 -3.10
CA TYR A 299 -14.35 -25.39 -3.10
C TYR A 299 -15.39 -25.29 -4.22
N ASP A 300 -16.42 -24.47 -3.99
CA ASP A 300 -17.44 -24.08 -4.97
C ASP A 300 -17.41 -22.57 -5.25
N VAL A 301 -16.71 -21.79 -4.41
CA VAL A 301 -16.52 -20.35 -4.56
C VAL A 301 -15.13 -19.98 -4.11
N ALA A 302 -14.51 -19.02 -4.81
CA ALA A 302 -13.32 -18.33 -4.38
C ALA A 302 -13.62 -16.84 -4.20
N PHE A 303 -13.05 -16.25 -3.15
CA PHE A 303 -13.13 -14.82 -2.84
C PHE A 303 -11.77 -14.28 -2.46
N ALA A 304 -11.62 -12.97 -2.51
CA ALA A 304 -10.36 -12.28 -2.24
C ALA A 304 -10.62 -11.06 -1.36
N SER A 305 -9.55 -10.45 -0.90
CA SER A 305 -9.57 -9.22 -0.09
C SER A 305 -9.95 -7.97 -0.88
N HIS A 306 -10.09 -8.10 -2.22
CA HIS A 306 -10.57 -7.06 -3.13
C HIS A 306 -11.54 -7.65 -4.16
N HIS A 307 -12.33 -6.78 -4.80
CA HIS A 307 -13.28 -7.12 -5.84
C HIS A 307 -14.41 -8.05 -5.37
N TRP A 308 -14.98 -8.83 -6.26
CA TRP A 308 -16.10 -9.74 -6.06
C TRP A 308 -15.65 -11.20 -6.18
N PRO A 309 -16.39 -12.15 -5.59
CA PRO A 309 -16.07 -13.56 -5.68
C PRO A 309 -16.27 -14.14 -7.08
N THR A 310 -15.69 -15.33 -7.30
CA THR A 310 -15.91 -16.19 -8.46
C THR A 310 -16.57 -17.47 -8.00
N TRP A 311 -17.73 -17.81 -8.57
CA TRP A 311 -18.52 -18.99 -8.22
C TRP A 311 -18.42 -20.07 -9.29
N GLY A 312 -18.47 -21.33 -8.84
CA GLY A 312 -18.37 -22.51 -9.68
C GLY A 312 -16.94 -23.03 -9.76
N HIS A 313 -16.75 -24.32 -9.44
CA HIS A 313 -15.42 -24.93 -9.40
C HIS A 313 -14.62 -24.70 -10.69
N ASP A 314 -15.23 -24.99 -11.85
CA ASP A 314 -14.57 -24.88 -13.14
C ASP A 314 -14.20 -23.42 -13.48
N GLU A 315 -15.04 -22.45 -13.11
CA GLU A 315 -14.79 -21.02 -13.30
C GLU A 315 -13.65 -20.54 -12.42
N VAL A 316 -13.58 -21.01 -11.17
CA VAL A 316 -12.46 -20.68 -10.26
C VAL A 316 -11.16 -21.28 -10.80
N VAL A 317 -11.17 -22.55 -11.28
CA VAL A 317 -9.99 -23.16 -11.89
C VAL A 317 -9.54 -22.37 -13.12
N ARG A 318 -10.48 -21.97 -13.99
CA ARG A 318 -10.17 -21.14 -15.18
C ARG A 318 -9.56 -19.80 -14.76
N PHE A 319 -10.17 -19.11 -13.80
CA PHE A 319 -9.70 -17.83 -13.28
C PHE A 319 -8.27 -17.93 -12.71
N LEU A 320 -8.01 -18.92 -11.85
CA LEU A 320 -6.68 -19.15 -11.28
C LEU A 320 -5.65 -19.53 -12.35
N THR A 321 -6.03 -20.33 -13.34
CA THR A 321 -5.17 -20.73 -14.46
C THR A 321 -4.76 -19.51 -15.29
N GLU A 322 -5.69 -18.63 -15.63
CA GLU A 322 -5.43 -17.42 -16.40
C GLU A 322 -4.58 -16.42 -15.61
N GLN A 323 -4.79 -16.28 -14.30
CA GLN A 323 -3.94 -15.46 -13.41
C GLN A 323 -2.51 -16.04 -13.30
N ARG A 324 -2.38 -17.36 -13.09
CA ARG A 324 -1.10 -18.08 -13.09
C ARG A 324 -0.32 -17.82 -14.38
N ASP A 325 -0.96 -18.03 -15.51
CA ASP A 325 -0.36 -17.89 -16.83
C ASP A 325 0.08 -16.45 -17.11
N LEU A 326 -0.70 -15.48 -16.61
CA LEU A 326 -0.38 -14.05 -16.74
C LEU A 326 0.93 -13.69 -16.04
N TYR A 327 1.13 -14.11 -14.77
CA TYR A 327 2.37 -13.87 -14.03
C TYR A 327 3.55 -14.67 -14.57
N ALA A 328 3.33 -15.93 -14.98
CA ALA A 328 4.37 -16.75 -15.61
C ALA A 328 4.84 -16.12 -16.92
N TYR A 329 3.92 -15.71 -17.79
CA TYR A 329 4.23 -15.06 -19.05
C TYR A 329 4.98 -13.73 -18.85
N LEU A 330 4.48 -12.88 -17.95
CA LEU A 330 5.13 -11.62 -17.59
C LEU A 330 6.58 -11.83 -17.17
N HIS A 331 6.81 -12.77 -16.24
CA HIS A 331 8.14 -13.10 -15.75
C HIS A 331 9.04 -13.64 -16.88
N ASP A 332 8.60 -14.71 -17.54
CA ASP A 332 9.45 -15.46 -18.47
C ASP A 332 9.80 -14.64 -19.72
N GLN A 333 8.83 -13.87 -20.24
CA GLN A 333 9.10 -13.03 -21.41
C GLN A 333 9.98 -11.82 -21.06
N THR A 334 9.82 -11.26 -19.87
CA THR A 334 10.72 -10.20 -19.40
C THR A 334 12.15 -10.74 -19.29
N LEU A 335 12.36 -11.92 -18.69
CA LEU A 335 13.69 -12.54 -18.60
C LEU A 335 14.26 -12.94 -19.95
N ARG A 336 13.45 -13.45 -20.87
CA ARG A 336 13.90 -13.76 -22.23
C ARG A 336 14.48 -12.50 -22.90
N MET A 337 13.73 -11.39 -22.88
CA MET A 337 14.15 -10.13 -23.51
C MET A 337 15.35 -9.49 -22.78
N LEU A 338 15.39 -9.57 -21.45
CA LEU A 338 16.51 -9.11 -20.63
C LEU A 338 17.80 -9.86 -21.00
N ASN A 339 17.71 -11.19 -21.20
CA ASN A 339 18.84 -12.00 -21.63
C ASN A 339 19.27 -11.75 -23.10
N GLU A 340 18.41 -11.15 -23.92
CA GLU A 340 18.73 -10.63 -25.23
C GLU A 340 19.41 -9.24 -25.18
N GLY A 341 19.55 -8.66 -23.99
CA GLY A 341 20.24 -7.38 -23.76
C GLY A 341 19.33 -6.15 -23.82
N LEU A 342 18.00 -6.33 -23.83
CA LEU A 342 17.06 -5.19 -23.82
C LEU A 342 17.01 -4.57 -22.42
N THR A 343 16.87 -3.25 -22.39
CA THR A 343 16.65 -2.48 -21.15
C THR A 343 15.21 -2.61 -20.64
N ALA A 344 14.99 -2.27 -19.38
CA ALA A 344 13.65 -2.29 -18.78
C ALA A 344 12.62 -1.48 -19.59
N SER A 345 13.03 -0.34 -20.13
CA SER A 345 12.15 0.53 -20.94
C SER A 345 11.80 -0.08 -22.29
N GLU A 346 12.76 -0.71 -22.97
CA GLU A 346 12.53 -1.39 -24.24
C GLU A 346 11.62 -2.60 -24.06
N ILE A 347 11.84 -3.43 -23.04
CA ILE A 347 10.99 -4.58 -22.72
C ILE A 347 9.56 -4.11 -22.46
N ALA A 348 9.39 -3.05 -21.68
CA ALA A 348 8.07 -2.51 -21.32
C ALA A 348 7.26 -2.00 -22.53
N GLU A 349 7.92 -1.59 -23.62
CA GLU A 349 7.26 -1.17 -24.87
C GLU A 349 7.00 -2.34 -25.83
N LEU A 350 7.76 -3.43 -25.71
CA LEU A 350 7.68 -4.58 -26.63
C LEU A 350 6.81 -5.72 -26.09
N LEU A 351 6.59 -5.76 -24.78
CA LEU A 351 5.84 -6.85 -24.15
C LEU A 351 4.34 -6.70 -24.42
N GLU A 352 3.78 -7.65 -25.18
CA GLU A 352 2.35 -7.74 -25.47
C GLU A 352 1.74 -8.95 -24.74
N PRO A 353 0.50 -8.86 -24.21
CA PRO A 353 -0.15 -9.98 -23.56
C PRO A 353 -0.61 -11.02 -24.60
N PRO A 354 -0.64 -12.33 -24.25
CA PRO A 354 -1.27 -13.33 -25.09
C PRO A 354 -2.72 -12.95 -25.44
N PRO A 355 -3.18 -13.18 -26.68
CA PRO A 355 -4.51 -12.74 -27.13
C PRO A 355 -5.67 -13.25 -26.27
N ALA A 356 -5.55 -14.43 -25.66
CA ALA A 356 -6.56 -14.95 -24.75
C ALA A 356 -6.65 -14.13 -23.47
N LEU A 357 -5.50 -13.83 -22.85
CA LEU A 357 -5.43 -13.02 -21.63
C LEU A 357 -5.79 -11.55 -21.91
N ALA A 358 -5.42 -11.02 -23.06
CA ALA A 358 -5.81 -9.65 -23.46
C ALA A 358 -7.34 -9.45 -23.51
N ARG A 359 -8.11 -10.52 -23.75
CA ARG A 359 -9.58 -10.52 -23.79
C ARG A 359 -10.25 -10.92 -22.49
N ALA A 360 -9.51 -11.17 -21.41
CA ALA A 360 -10.04 -11.46 -20.08
C ALA A 360 -10.07 -10.18 -19.24
N TRP A 361 -11.25 -9.80 -18.70
CA TRP A 361 -11.38 -8.60 -17.87
C TRP A 361 -10.51 -8.66 -16.62
N HIS A 362 -10.38 -9.80 -15.98
CA HIS A 362 -9.54 -10.02 -14.81
C HIS A 362 -8.03 -10.06 -15.10
N ALA A 363 -7.62 -9.98 -16.35
CA ALA A 363 -6.21 -9.85 -16.75
C ALA A 363 -5.84 -8.41 -17.18
N ARG A 364 -6.77 -7.46 -17.09
CA ARG A 364 -6.52 -6.06 -17.45
C ARG A 364 -5.69 -5.34 -16.39
N GLY A 365 -4.92 -4.37 -16.85
CA GLY A 365 -3.93 -3.65 -16.06
C GLY A 365 -4.49 -2.53 -15.17
N TYR A 366 -5.58 -2.76 -14.46
CA TYR A 366 -6.24 -1.70 -13.67
C TYR A 366 -5.43 -1.21 -12.50
N TYR A 367 -4.64 -2.09 -11.86
CA TYR A 367 -3.81 -1.78 -10.69
C TYR A 367 -2.32 -2.00 -10.94
N GLY A 368 -1.94 -3.11 -11.56
CA GLY A 368 -0.68 -3.30 -12.25
C GLY A 368 -0.80 -2.95 -13.73
N SER A 369 0.29 -2.79 -14.44
CA SER A 369 0.31 -2.73 -15.89
C SER A 369 1.46 -3.56 -16.43
N LEU A 370 1.32 -4.12 -17.64
CA LEU A 370 2.43 -4.85 -18.28
C LEU A 370 3.70 -4.00 -18.32
N ASN A 371 3.56 -2.70 -18.60
CA ASN A 371 4.68 -1.77 -18.72
C ASN A 371 5.47 -1.65 -17.40
N HIS A 372 4.83 -1.26 -16.30
CA HIS A 372 5.60 -1.09 -15.08
C HIS A 372 5.93 -2.43 -14.39
N ASN A 373 5.13 -3.47 -14.61
CA ASN A 373 5.41 -4.81 -14.11
C ASN A 373 6.65 -5.44 -14.78
N ALA A 374 6.84 -5.26 -16.09
CA ALA A 374 8.06 -5.66 -16.77
C ALA A 374 9.30 -4.96 -16.19
N LYS A 375 9.21 -3.65 -15.93
CA LYS A 375 10.26 -2.90 -15.22
C LYS A 375 10.52 -3.42 -13.82
N ALA A 376 9.47 -3.85 -13.12
CA ALA A 376 9.58 -4.43 -11.79
C ALA A 376 10.30 -5.79 -11.80
N VAL A 377 9.96 -6.68 -12.72
CA VAL A 377 10.66 -7.95 -12.92
C VAL A 377 12.13 -7.71 -13.27
N TYR A 378 12.41 -6.76 -14.18
CA TYR A 378 13.79 -6.36 -14.51
C TYR A 378 14.55 -5.90 -13.25
N GLN A 379 13.95 -4.99 -12.47
CA GLN A 379 14.55 -4.45 -11.24
C GLN A 379 14.83 -5.56 -10.21
N ARG A 380 13.96 -6.55 -10.08
CA ARG A 380 14.16 -7.67 -9.16
C ARG A 380 15.46 -8.43 -9.44
N TYR A 381 15.84 -8.58 -10.70
CA TYR A 381 17.03 -9.34 -11.12
C TYR A 381 18.27 -8.47 -11.26
N LEU A 382 18.17 -7.27 -11.83
CA LEU A 382 19.31 -6.43 -12.17
C LEU A 382 19.42 -5.15 -11.30
N GLY A 383 18.41 -4.86 -10.47
CA GLY A 383 18.39 -3.65 -9.63
C GLY A 383 18.12 -2.37 -10.45
N TRP A 384 18.53 -1.23 -9.90
CA TRP A 384 18.27 0.09 -10.49
C TRP A 384 19.17 0.41 -11.70
N PHE A 385 20.34 -0.23 -11.81
CA PHE A 385 21.33 0.07 -12.83
C PHE A 385 21.06 -0.74 -14.11
N ASP A 386 20.90 -0.05 -15.23
CA ASP A 386 20.57 -0.65 -16.54
C ASP A 386 21.79 -1.15 -17.33
N GLY A 387 23.01 -1.06 -16.76
CA GLY A 387 24.26 -1.46 -17.41
C GLY A 387 24.92 -0.36 -18.26
N ASN A 388 24.22 0.72 -18.57
CA ASN A 388 24.80 1.86 -19.30
C ASN A 388 25.59 2.76 -18.34
N VAL A 389 26.89 2.85 -18.55
CA VAL A 389 27.79 3.62 -17.67
C VAL A 389 27.47 5.12 -17.60
N ALA A 390 26.75 5.66 -18.57
CA ALA A 390 26.29 7.05 -18.55
C ALA A 390 25.25 7.30 -17.42
N HIS A 391 24.50 6.26 -17.02
CA HIS A 391 23.51 6.31 -15.95
C HIS A 391 24.07 5.94 -14.57
N LEU A 392 25.38 5.54 -14.49
CA LEU A 392 25.97 5.13 -13.21
C LEU A 392 26.16 6.29 -12.24
N TRP A 393 26.47 7.49 -12.76
CA TRP A 393 26.73 8.68 -11.95
C TRP A 393 26.12 9.93 -12.59
N GLU A 394 24.81 9.98 -12.62
CA GLU A 394 24.06 11.13 -13.12
C GLU A 394 24.08 12.29 -12.11
N HIS A 395 23.91 13.49 -12.62
CA HIS A 395 23.74 14.66 -11.76
C HIS A 395 22.41 14.57 -10.97
N PRO A 396 22.34 15.15 -9.75
CA PRO A 396 21.07 15.34 -9.05
C PRO A 396 20.03 16.07 -9.94
N PRO A 397 18.72 15.85 -9.71
CA PRO A 397 17.66 16.30 -10.62
C PRO A 397 17.71 17.75 -11.04
N VAL A 398 17.92 18.70 -10.11
CA VAL A 398 18.00 20.15 -10.41
C VAL A 398 19.19 20.47 -11.29
N GLU A 399 20.36 19.92 -10.96
CA GLU A 399 21.59 20.15 -11.72
C GLU A 399 21.56 19.53 -13.10
N LEU A 400 20.93 18.36 -13.25
CA LEU A 400 20.67 17.73 -14.53
C LEU A 400 19.70 18.59 -15.37
N ALA A 401 18.62 19.05 -14.76
CA ALA A 401 17.61 19.88 -15.40
C ALA A 401 18.18 21.21 -15.96
N LYS A 402 19.04 21.90 -15.17
CA LYS A 402 19.73 23.13 -15.62
C LYS A 402 20.52 22.88 -16.91
N ARG A 403 21.18 21.73 -17.03
CA ARG A 403 21.96 21.36 -18.23
C ARG A 403 21.07 21.05 -19.44
N TYR A 404 19.99 20.29 -19.26
CA TYR A 404 19.03 20.01 -20.32
C TYR A 404 18.39 21.30 -20.87
N VAL A 405 17.99 22.22 -19.98
CA VAL A 405 17.40 23.50 -20.37
C VAL A 405 18.42 24.37 -21.10
N ALA A 406 19.69 24.39 -20.67
CA ALA A 406 20.76 25.12 -21.37
C ALA A 406 20.98 24.57 -22.82
N VAL A 407 21.04 23.23 -22.97
CA VAL A 407 21.18 22.58 -24.30
C VAL A 407 19.95 22.83 -25.16
N ALA A 408 18.75 22.94 -24.58
CA ALA A 408 17.53 23.27 -25.30
C ALA A 408 17.47 24.73 -25.81
N GLY A 409 18.44 25.58 -25.43
CA GLY A 409 18.51 26.98 -25.84
C GLY A 409 18.03 27.98 -24.77
N GLY A 410 17.92 27.52 -23.55
CA GLY A 410 17.44 28.30 -22.41
C GLY A 410 15.95 28.12 -22.13
N PRO A 411 15.43 28.74 -21.03
CA PRO A 411 14.07 28.46 -20.55
C PRO A 411 12.95 28.76 -21.55
N ALA A 412 13.01 29.91 -22.24
CA ALA A 412 11.97 30.29 -23.20
C ALA A 412 11.92 29.35 -24.42
N GLU A 413 13.08 28.96 -24.92
CA GLU A 413 13.18 28.05 -26.06
C GLU A 413 12.79 26.61 -25.69
N ALA A 414 13.16 26.16 -24.48
CA ALA A 414 12.72 24.87 -23.96
C ALA A 414 11.19 24.79 -23.84
N LEU A 415 10.53 25.85 -23.34
CA LEU A 415 9.08 25.94 -23.28
C LEU A 415 8.42 25.90 -24.67
N ALA A 416 8.97 26.66 -25.62
CA ALA A 416 8.46 26.66 -27.00
C ALA A 416 8.55 25.27 -27.65
N LYS A 417 9.67 24.58 -27.48
CA LYS A 417 9.87 23.19 -27.96
C LYS A 417 8.91 22.22 -27.29
N ALA A 418 8.75 22.31 -25.98
CA ALA A 418 7.81 21.44 -25.26
C ALA A 418 6.37 21.62 -25.75
N ARG A 419 5.94 22.85 -25.99
CA ARG A 419 4.62 23.15 -26.59
C ARG A 419 4.46 22.59 -28.01
N ALA A 420 5.52 22.56 -28.81
CA ALA A 420 5.50 21.91 -30.11
C ALA A 420 5.25 20.41 -29.98
N TYR A 421 5.95 19.69 -29.08
CA TYR A 421 5.69 18.28 -28.81
C TYR A 421 4.27 18.02 -28.28
N VAL A 422 3.72 18.92 -27.45
CA VAL A 422 2.32 18.84 -27.03
C VAL A 422 1.37 18.93 -28.23
N ALA A 423 1.65 19.83 -29.17
CA ALA A 423 0.83 20.01 -30.38
C ALA A 423 0.95 18.81 -31.35
N GLU A 424 2.11 18.17 -31.41
CA GLU A 424 2.36 16.96 -32.19
C GLU A 424 1.77 15.69 -31.52
N GLY A 425 1.37 15.77 -30.25
CA GLY A 425 0.82 14.65 -29.49
C GLY A 425 1.87 13.79 -28.78
N ASP A 426 3.15 14.13 -28.86
CA ASP A 426 4.21 13.45 -28.09
C ASP A 426 4.23 13.96 -26.64
N LEU A 427 3.20 13.57 -25.89
CA LEU A 427 3.03 13.97 -24.50
C LEU A 427 4.10 13.43 -23.57
N ARG A 428 4.67 12.28 -23.86
CA ARG A 428 5.69 11.63 -23.03
C ARG A 428 6.99 12.45 -23.05
N PHE A 429 7.45 12.85 -24.22
CA PHE A 429 8.65 13.68 -24.32
C PHE A 429 8.38 15.13 -23.87
N ALA A 430 7.20 15.67 -24.17
CA ALA A 430 6.77 16.96 -23.63
C ALA A 430 6.83 17.01 -22.10
N ALA A 431 6.31 15.97 -21.40
CA ALA A 431 6.39 15.84 -19.95
C ALA A 431 7.83 15.84 -19.45
N THR A 432 8.72 15.08 -20.11
CA THR A 432 10.16 15.03 -19.75
C THR A 432 10.81 16.40 -19.86
N LEU A 433 10.62 17.10 -20.97
CA LEU A 433 11.22 18.42 -21.20
C LEU A 433 10.66 19.48 -20.24
N LEU A 434 9.34 19.48 -20.01
CA LEU A 434 8.69 20.40 -19.09
C LEU A 434 9.10 20.14 -17.64
N ASN A 435 9.26 18.87 -17.23
CA ASN A 435 9.76 18.53 -15.90
C ASN A 435 11.17 19.10 -15.67
N HIS A 436 12.07 18.95 -16.65
CA HIS A 436 13.39 19.60 -16.58
C HIS A 436 13.27 21.14 -16.50
N LEU A 437 12.33 21.74 -17.25
CA LEU A 437 12.13 23.18 -17.21
C LEU A 437 11.64 23.66 -15.83
N VAL A 438 10.66 22.97 -15.24
CA VAL A 438 10.15 23.27 -13.89
C VAL A 438 11.27 23.17 -12.86
N PHE A 439 12.07 22.10 -12.87
CA PHE A 439 13.17 21.91 -11.94
C PHE A 439 14.31 22.93 -12.14
N ALA A 440 14.65 23.28 -13.39
CA ALA A 440 15.72 24.23 -13.69
C ALA A 440 15.38 25.68 -13.35
N THR A 441 14.10 26.04 -13.34
CA THR A 441 13.62 27.41 -13.17
C THR A 441 12.95 27.68 -11.82
N ALA A 442 12.90 26.64 -10.96
CA ALA A 442 12.36 26.80 -9.61
C ALA A 442 13.12 27.91 -8.86
N PRO A 443 12.43 28.76 -8.09
CA PRO A 443 13.10 29.79 -7.30
C PRO A 443 14.06 29.19 -6.28
N GLU A 444 15.32 29.60 -6.29
CA GLU A 444 16.26 29.29 -5.22
C GLU A 444 15.95 30.22 -4.04
N VAL A 445 15.25 29.72 -3.03
CA VAL A 445 14.83 30.52 -1.87
C VAL A 445 15.40 29.89 -0.60
N PRO A 446 16.06 30.67 0.27
CA PRO A 446 16.37 30.21 1.62
C PRO A 446 15.09 29.86 2.39
N VAL A 447 15.17 28.90 3.29
CA VAL A 447 14.02 28.49 4.12
C VAL A 447 13.44 29.71 4.85
N GLY A 448 12.16 30.02 4.60
CA GLY A 448 11.43 31.12 5.22
C GLY A 448 11.37 32.42 4.42
N GLU A 449 11.92 32.46 3.20
CA GLU A 449 11.76 33.58 2.27
C GLU A 449 10.84 33.20 1.10
N GLU A 450 10.02 34.13 0.62
CA GLU A 450 9.25 33.98 -0.61
C GLU A 450 9.90 34.79 -1.74
N ARG A 451 10.14 34.15 -2.88
CA ARG A 451 10.54 34.83 -4.10
C ARG A 451 9.53 34.52 -5.20
N PRO A 452 8.97 35.51 -5.90
CA PRO A 452 8.04 35.25 -6.98
C PRO A 452 8.73 34.44 -8.09
N ALA A 453 8.08 33.40 -8.56
CA ALA A 453 8.55 32.61 -9.67
C ALA A 453 8.57 33.44 -10.97
N SER A 454 9.44 33.06 -11.91
CA SER A 454 9.47 33.71 -13.22
C SER A 454 8.21 33.35 -14.04
N ALA A 455 7.80 34.23 -14.97
CA ALA A 455 6.67 33.94 -15.85
C ALA A 455 6.86 32.63 -16.64
N VAL A 456 8.10 32.33 -17.06
CA VAL A 456 8.41 31.07 -17.77
C VAL A 456 8.23 29.85 -16.85
N HIS A 457 8.56 29.96 -15.55
CA HIS A 457 8.35 28.90 -14.59
C HIS A 457 6.85 28.59 -14.42
N GLU A 458 6.01 29.63 -14.20
CA GLU A 458 4.57 29.45 -14.03
C GLU A 458 3.91 28.87 -15.29
N GLU A 459 4.32 29.35 -16.48
CA GLU A 459 3.84 28.79 -17.75
C GLU A 459 4.29 27.34 -17.95
N ALA A 460 5.51 26.97 -17.51
CA ALA A 460 5.99 25.60 -17.58
C ALA A 460 5.19 24.68 -16.64
N ARG A 461 4.93 25.11 -15.41
CA ARG A 461 4.09 24.38 -14.44
C ARG A 461 2.70 24.10 -14.99
N GLU A 462 2.01 25.13 -15.50
CA GLU A 462 0.65 24.96 -16.04
C GLU A 462 0.65 24.10 -17.30
N THR A 463 1.65 24.26 -18.19
CA THR A 463 1.76 23.42 -19.39
C THR A 463 2.00 21.97 -19.02
N LEU A 464 2.88 21.70 -18.04
CA LEU A 464 3.17 20.34 -17.53
C LEU A 464 1.93 19.73 -16.86
N ALA A 465 1.21 20.49 -16.06
CA ALA A 465 -0.04 20.06 -15.44
C ALA A 465 -1.07 19.64 -16.48
N GLY A 466 -1.26 20.43 -17.54
CA GLY A 466 -2.15 20.08 -18.66
C GLY A 466 -1.69 18.84 -19.46
N VAL A 467 -0.40 18.58 -19.54
CA VAL A 467 0.13 17.33 -20.13
C VAL A 467 -0.19 16.14 -19.24
N TYR A 468 -0.03 16.29 -17.92
CA TYR A 468 -0.36 15.23 -16.96
C TYR A 468 -1.86 14.92 -16.94
N ASP A 469 -2.75 15.93 -17.03
CA ASP A 469 -4.19 15.70 -17.17
C ASP A 469 -4.48 14.78 -18.37
N ARG A 470 -3.93 15.08 -19.53
CA ARG A 470 -4.15 14.28 -20.75
C ARG A 470 -3.59 12.85 -20.65
N LEU A 471 -2.42 12.66 -20.02
CA LEU A 471 -1.84 11.33 -19.76
C LEU A 471 -2.69 10.55 -18.76
N GLY A 472 -3.20 11.22 -17.74
CA GLY A 472 -4.11 10.63 -16.75
C GLY A 472 -5.43 10.18 -17.36
N TYR A 473 -6.06 11.00 -18.18
CA TYR A 473 -7.33 10.68 -18.85
C TYR A 473 -7.22 9.46 -19.76
N GLY A 474 -6.08 9.28 -20.44
CA GLY A 474 -5.83 8.12 -21.30
C GLY A 474 -5.39 6.85 -20.58
N SER A 475 -5.15 6.89 -19.26
CA SER A 475 -4.62 5.76 -18.51
C SER A 475 -5.72 4.75 -18.17
N GLU A 476 -5.53 3.47 -18.59
CA GLU A 476 -6.35 2.34 -18.12
C GLU A 476 -5.98 1.93 -16.68
N ASN A 477 -4.74 2.19 -16.26
CA ASN A 477 -4.26 1.89 -14.93
C ASN A 477 -4.68 2.99 -13.94
N GLY A 478 -5.42 2.63 -12.88
CA GLY A 478 -5.91 3.57 -11.89
C GLY A 478 -4.78 4.31 -11.16
N PRO A 479 -3.73 3.63 -10.63
CA PRO A 479 -2.57 4.29 -10.05
C PRO A 479 -1.87 5.27 -10.99
N TRP A 480 -1.68 4.93 -12.28
CA TRP A 480 -1.08 5.87 -13.24
C TRP A 480 -1.93 7.13 -13.41
N ARG A 481 -3.26 6.95 -13.60
CA ARG A 481 -4.18 8.06 -13.67
C ARG A 481 -4.05 8.96 -12.44
N ASN A 482 -4.09 8.36 -11.26
CA ASN A 482 -4.05 9.09 -10.00
C ASN A 482 -2.71 9.81 -9.79
N PHE A 483 -1.58 9.17 -10.14
CA PHE A 483 -0.27 9.83 -10.12
C PHE A 483 -0.21 11.05 -11.04
N TYR A 484 -0.67 10.92 -12.28
CA TYR A 484 -0.68 12.04 -13.21
C TYR A 484 -1.58 13.19 -12.73
N LEU A 485 -2.81 12.90 -12.31
CA LEU A 485 -3.76 13.94 -11.90
C LEU A 485 -3.37 14.60 -10.56
N THR A 486 -2.84 13.83 -9.60
CA THR A 486 -2.30 14.40 -8.35
C THR A 486 -1.07 15.26 -8.64
N SER A 487 -0.19 14.83 -9.56
CA SER A 487 0.94 15.64 -10.02
C SER A 487 0.48 16.96 -10.64
N ALA A 488 -0.56 16.94 -11.48
CA ALA A 488 -1.12 18.14 -12.08
C ALA A 488 -1.72 19.08 -11.02
N GLN A 489 -2.44 18.53 -10.04
CA GLN A 489 -2.97 19.29 -8.91
C GLN A 489 -1.84 19.95 -8.10
N GLU A 490 -0.80 19.20 -7.73
CA GLU A 490 0.32 19.72 -6.94
C GLU A 490 1.12 20.78 -7.70
N LEU A 491 1.32 20.64 -9.01
CA LEU A 491 1.91 21.68 -9.84
C LEU A 491 1.11 22.99 -9.79
N ARG A 492 -0.22 22.95 -9.72
CA ARG A 492 -1.08 24.13 -9.68
C ARG A 492 -1.22 24.74 -8.29
N GLN A 493 -1.33 23.91 -7.25
CA GLN A 493 -1.73 24.30 -5.90
C GLN A 493 -0.63 24.19 -4.86
N GLY A 494 0.49 23.53 -5.18
CA GLY A 494 1.53 23.11 -4.22
C GLY A 494 1.17 21.81 -3.51
N ALA A 495 2.14 21.28 -2.75
CA ALA A 495 1.94 20.10 -1.92
C ALA A 495 0.90 20.39 -0.82
N GLY A 496 -0.05 19.47 -0.62
CA GLY A 496 -1.12 19.66 0.36
C GLY A 496 -2.02 18.42 0.46
N GLY A 497 -3.04 18.53 1.31
CA GLY A 497 -4.02 17.48 1.55
C GLY A 497 -3.78 16.70 2.85
N GLU A 498 -4.63 15.72 3.09
CA GLU A 498 -4.52 14.83 4.25
C GLU A 498 -3.50 13.72 3.99
N VAL A 499 -2.71 13.39 5.01
CA VAL A 499 -1.74 12.29 5.00
C VAL A 499 -2.13 11.31 6.09
N LEU A 500 -2.16 10.04 5.77
CA LEU A 500 -2.46 8.97 6.71
C LEU A 500 -1.29 8.83 7.70
N ASP A 501 -1.57 8.90 9.01
CA ASP A 501 -0.54 8.77 10.05
C ASP A 501 -0.34 7.30 10.44
N THR A 502 0.69 6.69 9.89
CA THR A 502 1.11 5.31 10.20
C THR A 502 2.03 5.23 11.43
N THR A 503 2.38 6.36 12.06
CA THR A 503 3.22 6.42 13.27
C THR A 503 2.42 6.80 14.53
N ASN A 504 1.10 6.75 14.46
CA ASN A 504 0.20 7.11 15.55
C ASN A 504 0.37 6.17 16.79
N PRO A 505 -0.15 6.55 17.96
CA PRO A 505 0.01 5.77 19.21
C PRO A 505 -0.51 4.33 19.13
N GLU A 506 -1.53 4.04 18.30
CA GLU A 506 -2.05 2.68 18.13
C GLU A 506 -1.05 1.78 17.44
N MET A 507 -0.40 2.28 16.37
CA MET A 507 0.67 1.57 15.67
C MET A 507 1.89 1.40 16.57
N ALA A 508 2.35 2.47 17.23
CA ALA A 508 3.50 2.41 18.15
C ALA A 508 3.28 1.40 19.29
N ALA A 509 2.06 1.27 19.80
CA ALA A 509 1.73 0.28 20.82
C ALA A 509 1.82 -1.18 20.33
N ALA A 510 1.71 -1.44 19.05
CA ALA A 510 1.84 -2.77 18.46
C ALA A 510 3.30 -3.21 18.25
N LEU A 511 4.25 -2.27 18.13
CA LEU A 511 5.66 -2.54 17.89
C LEU A 511 6.32 -3.25 19.08
N THR A 512 7.25 -4.14 18.79
CA THR A 512 8.15 -4.69 19.83
C THR A 512 9.16 -3.63 20.30
N VAL A 513 9.82 -3.84 21.43
CA VAL A 513 10.88 -2.93 21.90
C VAL A 513 12.03 -2.81 20.88
N PRO A 514 12.52 -3.90 20.25
CA PRO A 514 13.47 -3.80 19.13
C PRO A 514 12.97 -2.89 18.01
N MET A 515 11.74 -3.09 17.52
CA MET A 515 11.18 -2.30 16.43
C MET A 515 11.02 -0.81 16.79
N LEU A 516 10.70 -0.48 18.04
CA LEU A 516 10.69 0.89 18.53
C LEU A 516 12.10 1.51 18.48
N ILE A 517 13.14 0.74 18.84
CA ILE A 517 14.53 1.24 18.76
C ILE A 517 14.93 1.43 17.29
N ASP A 518 14.58 0.50 16.40
CA ASP A 518 14.86 0.60 14.97
C ASP A 518 14.13 1.82 14.34
N SER A 519 12.91 2.11 14.78
CA SER A 519 12.18 3.32 14.34
C SER A 519 12.88 4.63 14.76
N ILE A 520 13.54 4.63 15.91
CA ILE A 520 14.39 5.75 16.33
C ILE A 520 15.67 5.80 15.47
N ALA A 521 16.29 4.64 15.21
CA ALA A 521 17.55 4.56 14.48
C ALA A 521 17.44 5.15 13.06
N VAL A 522 16.33 4.87 12.35
CA VAL A 522 16.10 5.45 11.01
C VAL A 522 15.79 6.94 11.02
N ALA A 523 15.49 7.52 12.18
CA ALA A 523 15.21 8.94 12.35
C ALA A 523 16.44 9.76 12.85
N ILE A 524 17.56 9.12 13.17
CA ILE A 524 18.79 9.80 13.61
C ILE A 524 19.42 10.60 12.46
N ASP A 525 19.68 11.87 12.69
CA ASP A 525 20.54 12.69 11.83
C ASP A 525 22.01 12.30 12.08
N GLY A 526 22.48 11.32 11.32
CA GLY A 526 23.84 10.78 11.45
C GLY A 526 24.95 11.85 11.37
N PRO A 527 24.94 12.77 10.37
CA PRO A 527 25.89 13.88 10.28
C PRO A 527 25.99 14.73 11.55
N ARG A 528 24.89 15.00 12.23
CA ARG A 528 24.91 15.76 13.50
C ARG A 528 25.45 14.96 14.68
N ALA A 529 25.39 13.62 14.58
CA ALA A 529 25.76 12.69 15.63
C ALA A 529 27.16 12.05 15.44
N TRP A 530 27.94 12.41 14.41
CA TRP A 530 29.21 11.75 14.06
C TRP A 530 30.25 11.69 15.18
N ASP A 531 30.35 12.78 15.95
CA ASP A 531 31.35 12.92 16.99
C ASP A 531 30.89 12.43 18.36
N ASP A 532 29.65 11.90 18.42
CA ASP A 532 29.09 11.38 19.65
C ASP A 532 29.29 9.87 19.80
N ASP A 533 29.60 9.47 21.05
CA ASP A 533 29.74 8.09 21.50
C ASP A 533 28.95 7.93 22.80
N LEU A 534 27.83 7.25 22.75
CA LEU A 534 27.00 7.00 23.93
C LEU A 534 26.42 5.58 23.94
N THR A 535 26.23 5.10 25.16
CA THR A 535 25.60 3.78 25.42
C THR A 535 24.47 3.92 26.42
N ILE A 536 23.32 3.36 26.05
CA ILE A 536 22.12 3.30 26.91
C ILE A 536 21.65 1.85 26.98
N ASP A 537 21.48 1.36 28.20
CA ASP A 537 20.86 0.06 28.43
C ASP A 537 19.38 0.24 28.77
N LEU A 538 18.51 -0.42 28.04
CA LEU A 538 17.10 -0.58 28.38
C LEU A 538 16.90 -1.92 29.08
N VAL A 539 16.25 -1.92 30.21
CA VAL A 539 15.88 -3.10 30.98
C VAL A 539 14.35 -3.16 31.06
N PRO A 540 13.69 -3.86 30.09
CA PRO A 540 12.24 -3.98 30.10
C PRO A 540 11.74 -4.71 31.35
N THR A 541 10.63 -4.22 31.93
CA THR A 541 9.99 -4.83 33.11
C THR A 541 8.78 -5.68 32.75
N ASP A 542 8.36 -5.65 31.48
CA ASP A 542 7.18 -6.33 30.93
C ASP A 542 7.47 -6.91 29.54
N GLY A 543 6.59 -7.83 29.12
CA GLY A 543 6.63 -8.46 27.80
C GLY A 543 7.50 -9.71 27.70
N PRO A 544 7.27 -10.53 26.66
CA PRO A 544 7.98 -11.80 26.41
C PRO A 544 9.45 -11.61 26.04
N GLU A 545 9.86 -10.40 25.67
CA GLU A 545 11.22 -10.04 25.26
C GLU A 545 12.11 -9.55 26.41
N GLY A 546 11.77 -9.90 27.65
CA GLY A 546 12.41 -9.47 28.89
C GLY A 546 13.91 -9.76 28.96
N GLY A 547 14.71 -8.92 28.34
CA GLY A 547 16.17 -8.96 28.40
C GLY A 547 16.74 -7.53 28.25
N ARG A 548 17.86 -7.29 28.93
CA ARG A 548 18.61 -6.03 28.77
C ARG A 548 19.00 -5.85 27.31
N ARG A 549 18.68 -4.66 26.74
CA ARG A 549 19.14 -4.26 25.41
C ARG A 549 20.06 -3.06 25.52
N ARG A 550 21.21 -3.17 24.89
CA ARG A 550 22.17 -2.08 24.78
C ARG A 550 21.98 -1.34 23.46
N LEU A 551 21.70 -0.06 23.57
CA LEU A 551 21.74 0.89 22.47
C LEU A 551 23.16 1.50 22.44
N THR A 552 23.72 1.61 21.24
CA THR A 552 25.02 2.25 21.01
C THR A 552 24.88 3.22 19.85
N LEU A 553 25.11 4.51 20.12
CA LEU A 553 25.30 5.52 19.08
C LEU A 553 26.82 5.70 18.92
N HIS A 554 27.33 5.45 17.72
CA HIS A 554 28.72 5.60 17.37
C HIS A 554 28.84 5.85 15.87
N ASN A 555 29.75 6.75 15.45
CA ASN A 555 29.89 7.15 14.05
C ASN A 555 28.56 7.58 13.39
N GLY A 556 27.66 8.21 14.14
CA GLY A 556 26.34 8.63 13.65
C GLY A 556 25.32 7.52 13.45
N ALA A 557 25.64 6.27 13.79
CA ALA A 557 24.75 5.12 13.65
C ALA A 557 24.26 4.63 15.03
N LEU A 558 22.94 4.56 15.21
CA LEU A 558 22.32 3.93 16.37
C LEU A 558 22.12 2.44 16.09
N THR A 559 22.75 1.59 16.89
CA THR A 559 22.59 0.14 16.84
C THR A 559 22.12 -0.39 18.18
N HIS A 560 21.52 -1.57 18.19
CA HIS A 560 21.11 -2.21 19.44
C HIS A 560 21.32 -3.73 19.43
N ARG A 561 21.45 -4.32 20.63
CA ARG A 561 21.58 -5.77 20.81
C ARG A 561 21.08 -6.21 22.18
N ALA A 562 20.67 -7.46 22.28
CA ALA A 562 20.45 -8.11 23.58
C ALA A 562 21.79 -8.28 24.32
N VAL A 563 21.79 -8.09 25.64
CA VAL A 563 22.97 -8.23 26.49
C VAL A 563 22.62 -9.09 27.70
N THR A 564 23.21 -10.27 27.81
CA THR A 564 23.02 -11.19 28.93
C THR A 564 23.96 -10.89 30.10
N ASP A 565 25.19 -10.42 29.79
CA ASP A 565 26.20 -10.07 30.81
C ASP A 565 26.97 -8.82 30.34
N PRO A 566 26.63 -7.63 30.86
CA PRO A 566 27.29 -6.40 30.47
C PRO A 566 28.68 -6.31 31.11
N ARG A 567 29.72 -6.71 30.38
CA ARG A 567 31.13 -6.63 30.82
C ARG A 567 31.56 -5.18 31.07
N THR A 568 30.93 -4.22 30.40
CA THR A 568 31.16 -2.79 30.56
C THR A 568 29.84 -2.10 30.92
N PRO A 569 29.76 -1.30 31.97
CA PRO A 569 28.57 -0.51 32.28
C PRO A 569 28.19 0.41 31.11
N ALA A 570 26.90 0.62 30.87
CA ALA A 570 26.43 1.68 30.00
C ALA A 570 26.57 3.05 30.68
N GLY A 571 26.62 4.11 29.89
CA GLY A 571 26.58 5.47 30.42
C GLY A 571 25.25 5.81 31.09
N LEU A 572 24.17 5.17 30.65
CA LEU A 572 22.82 5.27 31.22
C LEU A 572 22.16 3.90 31.21
N THR A 573 21.44 3.52 32.27
CA THR A 573 20.56 2.37 32.32
C THR A 573 19.16 2.82 32.70
N LEU A 574 18.17 2.45 31.90
CA LEU A 574 16.74 2.73 32.11
C LEU A 574 16.01 1.42 32.39
N THR A 575 15.36 1.32 33.54
CA THR A 575 14.46 0.19 33.88
C THR A 575 13.02 0.68 33.74
N LEU A 576 12.31 0.12 32.76
CA LEU A 576 11.02 0.66 32.31
C LEU A 576 10.12 -0.39 31.66
N SER A 577 8.82 -0.15 31.69
CA SER A 577 7.85 -0.87 30.88
C SER A 577 7.84 -0.33 29.43
N LYS A 578 7.26 -1.11 28.50
CA LYS A 578 7.03 -0.63 27.13
C LYS A 578 6.20 0.66 27.09
N GLN A 579 5.17 0.76 27.94
CA GLN A 579 4.36 1.98 28.04
C GLN A 579 5.17 3.19 28.51
N GLN A 580 6.09 3.00 29.46
CA GLN A 580 6.99 4.07 29.90
C GLN A 580 7.99 4.47 28.79
N LEU A 581 8.46 3.50 27.97
CA LEU A 581 9.30 3.80 26.81
C LEU A 581 8.54 4.69 25.80
N LEU A 582 7.30 4.34 25.48
CA LEU A 582 6.44 5.17 24.60
C LEU A 582 6.25 6.59 25.16
N GLY A 583 5.99 6.72 26.47
CA GLY A 583 5.89 8.03 27.13
C GLY A 583 7.18 8.85 27.05
N LEU A 584 8.36 8.21 27.15
CA LEU A 584 9.65 8.88 26.94
C LEU A 584 9.81 9.39 25.51
N LEU A 585 9.36 8.62 24.52
CA LEU A 585 9.40 9.01 23.10
C LEU A 585 8.43 10.15 22.78
N ASP A 586 7.31 10.23 23.52
CA ASP A 586 6.36 11.35 23.47
C ASP A 586 6.85 12.60 24.23
N GLY A 587 8.07 12.54 24.80
CA GLY A 587 8.72 13.69 25.45
C GLY A 587 8.42 13.85 26.93
N GLN A 588 7.78 12.86 27.59
CA GLN A 588 7.58 12.87 29.03
C GLN A 588 8.89 12.57 29.77
N GLY A 589 9.08 13.18 30.93
CA GLY A 589 10.30 13.00 31.71
C GLY A 589 10.39 11.63 32.40
N PRO A 590 11.60 11.02 32.54
CA PRO A 590 11.76 9.73 33.23
C PRO A 590 11.19 9.73 34.66
N GLY A 591 11.32 10.86 35.37
CA GLY A 591 10.79 11.03 36.73
C GLY A 591 9.26 11.06 36.80
N GLU A 592 8.61 11.67 35.82
CA GLU A 592 7.13 11.72 35.73
C GLU A 592 6.54 10.34 35.46
N LEU A 593 7.25 9.54 34.67
CA LEU A 593 6.86 8.18 34.31
C LEU A 593 7.25 7.13 35.36
N GLY A 594 8.06 7.48 36.37
CA GLY A 594 8.53 6.53 37.38
C GLY A 594 9.54 5.51 36.80
N VAL A 595 10.31 5.89 35.78
CA VAL A 595 11.37 5.07 35.17
C VAL A 595 12.55 4.94 36.13
N GLY A 596 13.07 3.73 36.32
CA GLY A 596 14.31 3.52 37.06
C GLY A 596 15.51 4.03 36.25
N VAL A 597 16.33 4.92 36.84
CA VAL A 597 17.45 5.58 36.17
C VAL A 597 18.75 5.33 36.92
N GLU A 598 19.76 4.75 36.27
CA GLU A 598 21.11 4.59 36.76
C GLU A 598 22.10 5.19 35.73
N GLY A 599 23.03 6.05 36.17
CA GLY A 599 23.98 6.75 35.31
C GLY A 599 23.54 8.17 34.93
N ASP A 600 23.96 8.65 33.76
CA ASP A 600 23.72 10.02 33.33
C ASP A 600 22.43 10.16 32.50
N PRO A 601 21.34 10.75 33.04
CA PRO A 601 20.10 10.92 32.31
C PRO A 601 20.20 11.90 31.13
N ALA A 602 21.22 12.74 31.06
CA ALA A 602 21.43 13.66 29.94
C ALA A 602 21.73 12.93 28.62
N LEU A 603 22.19 11.67 28.69
CA LEU A 603 22.46 10.87 27.50
C LEU A 603 21.18 10.54 26.70
N LEU A 604 20.05 10.33 27.38
CA LEU A 604 18.76 10.15 26.69
C LEU A 604 18.35 11.42 25.95
N ALA A 605 18.37 12.56 26.63
CA ALA A 605 18.05 13.85 25.99
C ALA A 605 18.98 14.15 24.80
N ARG A 606 20.27 13.80 24.93
CA ARG A 606 21.25 13.95 23.88
C ARG A 606 20.93 13.04 22.67
N LEU A 607 20.62 11.75 22.89
CA LEU A 607 20.19 10.84 21.84
C LEU A 607 18.95 11.37 21.11
N LEU A 608 17.92 11.76 21.86
CA LEU A 608 16.67 12.25 21.28
C LEU A 608 16.84 13.60 20.53
N SER A 609 17.86 14.39 20.85
CA SER A 609 18.16 15.63 20.12
C SER A 609 18.62 15.42 18.68
N TYR A 610 19.05 14.22 18.34
CA TYR A 610 19.43 13.84 16.96
C TYR A 610 18.27 13.27 16.15
N VAL A 611 17.12 12.98 16.77
CA VAL A 611 15.95 12.48 16.08
C VAL A 611 15.33 13.60 15.25
N THR A 612 15.09 13.32 13.97
CA THR A 612 14.44 14.24 13.03
C THR A 612 13.01 13.82 12.74
N LYS A 613 12.15 14.79 12.45
CA LYS A 613 10.80 14.52 11.94
C LYS A 613 10.79 14.85 10.44
N PRO A 614 10.49 13.88 9.58
CA PRO A 614 10.37 14.14 8.15
C PRO A 614 9.13 14.97 7.86
N ASP A 615 9.17 15.75 6.78
CA ASP A 615 8.00 16.45 6.25
C ASP A 615 7.07 15.43 5.57
N PRO A 616 5.81 15.26 6.01
CA PRO A 616 4.88 14.34 5.36
C PRO A 616 4.38 14.85 4.00
N LEU A 617 4.57 16.13 3.71
CA LEU A 617 4.15 16.80 2.47
C LEU A 617 5.34 17.22 1.59
N PHE A 618 6.49 16.52 1.71
CA PHE A 618 7.63 16.84 0.86
C PHE A 618 7.25 16.85 -0.63
N PRO A 619 7.79 17.82 -1.44
CA PRO A 619 7.44 17.93 -2.84
C PRO A 619 7.94 16.72 -3.64
N ILE A 620 7.19 16.32 -4.68
CA ILE A 620 7.55 15.22 -5.59
C ILE A 620 7.77 15.76 -7.01
N VAL A 621 6.92 16.67 -7.48
CA VAL A 621 6.93 17.18 -8.84
C VAL A 621 7.62 18.55 -8.98
N THR A 622 8.13 19.07 -7.90
CA THR A 622 8.98 20.29 -7.82
C THR A 622 10.20 19.99 -6.95
N PRO A 623 11.30 20.78 -7.07
CA PRO A 623 12.47 20.61 -6.22
C PRO A 623 12.21 20.81 -4.74
#